data_a4e28655f05f5c283c900c9e40b46ea5
#
_entry.id   a4e28655f05f5c283c900c9e40b46ea5
#
_cell.length_a   1.000
_cell.length_b   1.000
_cell.length_c   1.000
_cell.angle_alpha   90.00
_cell.angle_beta   90.00
_cell.angle_gamma   90.00
#
_symmetry.space_group_name_H-M   'P 1'
#
loop_
_entity.id
_entity.type
_entity.pdbx_description
1 polymer ?
#
loop_
_entity_poly.entity_id
_entity_poly.type
_entity_poly.pdbx_seq_one_letter_code
_entity_poly.pdbx_strand_id
1 'polypeptide(L)'
;MNKFTSKVAAAALAMTLASVSGQTLAADSTKPIVIPTHNWSSQVVMAYVIGGIFEDMGNNVEYVSADTQGVYESIRNGDVTISHEVWQSTFGASFYAAMAKGGLIDAGTHAALTLEEVGVPQWVVDNDMCPGLPDYTALIDCYAVFATADSGGKGRILEGPQSWHGTEYPDRVEALLGDNWVVKFAGSADALWADHVAAEKEGRATLTFNWTPNFTDGAGFVFIEWPEYYLGCRKQDGGDSKCGSPKGWLKKAANYKFPKTHPAAYMAFSRMSFDAGQIGSMAALVDLEGLSHKDAATQWLADNEDTWRAMTGVGM
;
A
#
# COMPACT_ATOMS: atom_id res chain seq x y z
N MET A 1 -48.83 -18.00 78.81
CA MET A 1 -47.64 -18.59 78.32
C MET A 1 -47.86 -18.92 76.84
N ASN A 2 -47.61 -17.95 75.88
CA ASN A 2 -47.80 -18.17 74.44
C ASN A 2 -46.44 -17.99 73.80
N LYS A 3 -45.98 -19.07 73.14
CA LYS A 3 -44.76 -19.04 72.32
C LYS A 3 -45.12 -18.52 70.94
N PHE A 4 -44.52 -17.39 70.53
CA PHE A 4 -44.54 -16.93 69.17
C PHE A 4 -43.31 -17.52 68.41
N THR A 5 -43.58 -18.29 67.38
CA THR A 5 -42.58 -18.78 66.48
C THR A 5 -42.55 -17.87 65.25
N SER A 6 -41.44 -17.14 65.07
CA SER A 6 -41.15 -16.31 63.93
C SER A 6 -40.66 -17.18 62.75
N LYS A 7 -41.39 -17.16 61.63
CA LYS A 7 -40.95 -17.76 60.37
C LYS A 7 -40.16 -16.70 59.56
N VAL A 8 -38.87 -16.89 59.39
CA VAL A 8 -38.06 -16.09 58.47
C VAL A 8 -38.21 -16.73 57.09
N ALA A 9 -38.79 -15.96 56.16
CA ALA A 9 -38.84 -16.33 54.76
C ALA A 9 -37.56 -15.83 54.06
N ALA A 10 -36.71 -16.77 53.61
CA ALA A 10 -35.56 -16.45 52.76
C ALA A 10 -36.03 -16.28 51.31
N ALA A 11 -35.98 -15.07 50.80
CA ALA A 11 -36.18 -14.79 49.36
C ALA A 11 -34.85 -15.04 48.64
N ALA A 12 -34.83 -16.10 47.83
CA ALA A 12 -33.72 -16.37 46.92
C ALA A 12 -33.83 -15.46 45.68
N LEU A 13 -32.90 -14.51 45.55
CA LEU A 13 -32.76 -13.66 44.40
C LEU A 13 -32.04 -14.44 43.29
N ALA A 14 -32.76 -14.97 42.32
CA ALA A 14 -32.18 -15.59 41.14
C ALA A 14 -31.64 -14.48 40.21
N MET A 15 -30.31 -14.28 40.19
CA MET A 15 -29.63 -13.50 39.17
C MET A 15 -29.62 -14.28 37.86
N THR A 16 -30.46 -13.91 36.93
CA THR A 16 -30.34 -14.35 35.52
C THR A 16 -29.15 -13.66 34.88
N LEU A 17 -28.03 -14.39 34.75
CA LEU A 17 -26.94 -14.02 33.86
C LEU A 17 -27.49 -14.04 32.41
N ALA A 18 -27.81 -12.87 31.90
CA ALA A 18 -28.01 -12.71 30.47
C ALA A 18 -26.64 -12.91 29.80
N SER A 19 -26.43 -14.12 29.26
CA SER A 19 -25.33 -14.37 28.33
C SER A 19 -25.59 -13.52 27.09
N VAL A 20 -24.81 -12.46 26.92
CA VAL A 20 -24.69 -11.76 25.65
C VAL A 20 -24.02 -12.76 24.70
N SER A 21 -24.84 -13.53 23.99
CA SER A 21 -24.37 -14.31 22.85
C SER A 21 -23.97 -13.33 21.78
N GLY A 22 -22.66 -13.08 21.64
CA GLY A 22 -22.13 -12.41 20.47
C GLY A 22 -22.65 -13.16 19.24
N GLN A 23 -23.43 -12.49 18.41
CA GLN A 23 -23.84 -13.03 17.12
C GLN A 23 -22.58 -13.19 16.28
N THR A 24 -22.06 -14.42 16.17
CA THR A 24 -21.09 -14.72 15.12
C THR A 24 -21.80 -14.52 13.79
N LEU A 25 -21.35 -13.56 13.00
CA LEU A 25 -21.82 -13.40 11.64
C LEU A 25 -21.56 -14.73 10.89
N ALA A 26 -22.57 -15.26 10.21
CA ALA A 26 -22.39 -16.46 9.44
C ALA A 26 -21.52 -16.15 8.20
N ALA A 27 -20.51 -16.97 7.96
CA ALA A 27 -19.69 -16.86 6.76
C ALA A 27 -20.54 -16.90 5.49
N ASP A 28 -20.20 -16.06 4.52
CA ASP A 28 -20.83 -16.06 3.20
C ASP A 28 -20.62 -17.39 2.45
N SER A 29 -19.47 -18.04 2.69
CA SER A 29 -19.01 -19.22 1.98
C SER A 29 -18.01 -20.02 2.81
N THR A 30 -17.91 -21.32 2.54
CA THR A 30 -16.85 -22.17 3.08
C THR A 30 -15.55 -22.08 2.28
N LYS A 31 -15.58 -21.47 1.09
CA LYS A 31 -14.37 -21.25 0.29
C LYS A 31 -13.56 -20.10 0.87
N PRO A 32 -12.24 -20.17 0.85
CA PRO A 32 -11.41 -19.06 1.32
C PRO A 32 -11.47 -17.85 0.38
N ILE A 33 -11.33 -16.68 0.96
CA ILE A 33 -10.99 -15.44 0.26
C ILE A 33 -9.47 -15.40 0.14
N VAL A 34 -8.95 -15.48 -1.07
CA VAL A 34 -7.51 -15.51 -1.34
C VAL A 34 -7.01 -14.09 -1.58
N ILE A 35 -6.12 -13.61 -0.70
CA ILE A 35 -5.57 -12.26 -0.71
C ILE A 35 -4.08 -12.31 -1.10
N PRO A 36 -3.61 -11.52 -2.09
CA PRO A 36 -2.22 -11.51 -2.47
C PRO A 36 -1.39 -10.68 -1.49
N THR A 37 -0.18 -11.14 -1.21
CA THR A 37 0.88 -10.36 -0.58
C THR A 37 1.97 -10.10 -1.61
N HIS A 38 2.40 -8.84 -1.71
CA HIS A 38 3.51 -8.40 -2.57
C HIS A 38 4.77 -8.16 -1.72
N ASN A 39 5.57 -7.18 -2.05
CA ASN A 39 6.89 -6.96 -1.45
C ASN A 39 7.12 -5.53 -0.96
N TRP A 40 6.08 -4.84 -0.51
CA TRP A 40 6.18 -3.57 0.21
C TRP A 40 5.21 -3.52 1.39
N SER A 41 5.59 -2.81 2.46
CA SER A 41 4.98 -2.93 3.78
C SER A 41 3.51 -2.53 3.82
N SER A 42 3.09 -1.40 3.21
CA SER A 42 1.69 -0.97 3.25
C SER A 42 0.76 -2.03 2.68
N GLN A 43 1.14 -2.63 1.56
CA GLN A 43 0.34 -3.64 0.89
C GLN A 43 0.19 -4.91 1.74
N VAL A 44 1.30 -5.38 2.33
CA VAL A 44 1.26 -6.62 3.12
C VAL A 44 0.47 -6.41 4.41
N VAL A 45 0.66 -5.27 5.11
CA VAL A 45 -0.13 -4.95 6.31
C VAL A 45 -1.61 -4.81 5.96
N MET A 46 -1.94 -4.07 4.89
CA MET A 46 -3.32 -3.90 4.44
C MET A 46 -3.96 -5.24 4.03
N ALA A 47 -3.19 -6.17 3.45
CA ALA A 47 -3.68 -7.52 3.17
C ALA A 47 -4.16 -8.21 4.45
N TYR A 48 -3.37 -8.16 5.53
CA TYR A 48 -3.73 -8.72 6.82
C TYR A 48 -4.85 -7.94 7.53
N VAL A 49 -4.92 -6.61 7.38
CA VAL A 49 -6.04 -5.80 7.89
C VAL A 49 -7.35 -6.21 7.22
N ILE A 50 -7.39 -6.27 5.90
CA ILE A 50 -8.58 -6.66 5.14
C ILE A 50 -8.96 -8.10 5.43
N GLY A 51 -7.96 -8.98 5.53
CA GLY A 51 -8.19 -10.38 5.89
C GLY A 51 -8.76 -10.52 7.30
N GLY A 52 -8.23 -9.81 8.29
CA GLY A 52 -8.75 -9.80 9.65
C GLY A 52 -10.20 -9.31 9.72
N ILE A 53 -10.59 -8.31 8.91
CA ILE A 53 -11.99 -7.88 8.80
C ILE A 53 -12.86 -9.01 8.23
N PHE A 54 -12.39 -9.73 7.20
CA PHE A 54 -13.14 -10.86 6.65
C PHE A 54 -13.25 -12.03 7.63
N GLU A 55 -12.20 -12.28 8.43
CA GLU A 55 -12.22 -13.28 9.51
C GLU A 55 -13.21 -12.90 10.62
N ASP A 56 -13.28 -11.61 11.00
CA ASP A 56 -14.30 -11.09 11.95
C ASP A 56 -15.73 -11.28 11.42
N MET A 57 -15.91 -11.25 10.09
CA MET A 57 -17.16 -11.60 9.41
C MET A 57 -17.41 -13.10 9.34
N GLY A 58 -16.52 -13.96 9.86
CA GLY A 58 -16.61 -15.40 9.85
C GLY A 58 -16.14 -16.09 8.57
N ASN A 59 -15.53 -15.39 7.62
CA ASN A 59 -15.00 -15.97 6.39
C ASN A 59 -13.62 -16.60 6.60
N ASN A 60 -13.32 -17.62 5.82
CA ASN A 60 -11.96 -18.16 5.72
C ASN A 60 -11.10 -17.26 4.83
N VAL A 61 -9.85 -17.01 5.23
CA VAL A 61 -8.89 -16.21 4.47
C VAL A 61 -7.61 -17.00 4.23
N GLU A 62 -7.08 -16.89 3.03
CA GLU A 62 -5.77 -17.43 2.65
C GLU A 62 -4.92 -16.32 2.04
N TYR A 63 -3.62 -16.32 2.35
CA TYR A 63 -2.66 -15.36 1.82
C TYR A 63 -1.70 -16.08 0.88
N VAL A 64 -1.46 -15.47 -0.29
CA VAL A 64 -0.53 -16.02 -1.29
C VAL A 64 0.45 -14.96 -1.74
N SER A 65 1.72 -15.30 -1.82
CA SER A 65 2.70 -14.42 -2.46
C SER A 65 2.44 -14.38 -3.97
N ALA A 66 2.30 -13.20 -4.52
CA ALA A 66 1.99 -13.00 -5.92
C ALA A 66 2.89 -11.94 -6.57
N ASP A 67 3.23 -12.16 -7.83
CA ASP A 67 3.88 -11.13 -8.67
C ASP A 67 2.94 -9.95 -8.90
N THR A 68 3.48 -8.75 -8.86
CA THR A 68 2.72 -7.50 -8.90
C THR A 68 2.02 -7.25 -10.22
N GLN A 69 2.60 -7.66 -11.35
CA GLN A 69 1.99 -7.52 -12.67
C GLN A 69 1.11 -8.72 -13.01
N GLY A 70 1.53 -9.92 -12.60
CA GLY A 70 0.82 -11.19 -12.87
C GLY A 70 -0.45 -11.37 -12.04
N VAL A 71 -0.62 -10.65 -10.93
CA VAL A 71 -1.76 -10.80 -10.00
C VAL A 71 -3.11 -10.61 -10.68
N TYR A 72 -3.21 -9.72 -11.66
CA TYR A 72 -4.48 -9.44 -12.35
C TYR A 72 -4.97 -10.62 -13.20
N GLU A 73 -4.06 -11.38 -13.82
CA GLU A 73 -4.43 -12.63 -14.51
C GLU A 73 -4.85 -13.72 -13.50
N SER A 74 -4.18 -13.80 -12.35
CA SER A 74 -4.56 -14.71 -11.26
C SER A 74 -5.94 -14.39 -10.70
N ILE A 75 -6.29 -13.09 -10.56
CA ILE A 75 -7.64 -12.67 -10.18
C ILE A 75 -8.66 -13.07 -11.25
N ARG A 76 -8.38 -12.85 -12.53
CA ARG A 76 -9.27 -13.24 -13.63
C ARG A 76 -9.59 -14.72 -13.62
N ASN A 77 -8.59 -15.56 -13.41
CA ASN A 77 -8.69 -17.01 -13.38
C ASN A 77 -9.38 -17.53 -12.11
N GLY A 78 -9.35 -16.76 -11.01
CA GLY A 78 -9.95 -17.10 -9.72
C GLY A 78 -8.99 -17.79 -8.76
N ASP A 79 -7.69 -17.76 -9.04
CA ASP A 79 -6.63 -18.25 -8.13
C ASP A 79 -6.42 -17.26 -6.97
N VAL A 80 -6.67 -15.97 -7.22
CA VAL A 80 -6.68 -14.87 -6.25
C VAL A 80 -8.06 -14.23 -6.28
N THR A 81 -8.58 -13.84 -5.09
CA THR A 81 -9.93 -13.27 -4.99
C THR A 81 -9.93 -11.76 -5.20
N ILE A 82 -8.98 -11.05 -4.59
CA ILE A 82 -8.92 -9.57 -4.59
C ILE A 82 -7.49 -9.08 -4.80
N SER A 83 -7.35 -7.80 -5.19
CA SER A 83 -6.17 -6.97 -4.98
C SER A 83 -6.63 -5.63 -4.41
N HIS A 84 -5.97 -5.15 -3.37
CA HIS A 84 -6.40 -3.98 -2.62
C HIS A 84 -5.53 -2.74 -2.86
N GLU A 85 -4.37 -2.88 -3.50
CA GLU A 85 -3.51 -1.78 -3.93
C GLU A 85 -3.20 -1.90 -5.42
N VAL A 86 -4.05 -1.29 -6.26
CA VAL A 86 -3.81 -1.07 -7.68
C VAL A 86 -3.37 0.38 -7.86
N TRP A 87 -2.07 0.60 -7.99
CA TRP A 87 -1.46 1.91 -8.18
C TRP A 87 -1.59 2.36 -9.63
N GLN A 88 -2.11 3.57 -9.88
CA GLN A 88 -2.42 4.03 -11.24
C GLN A 88 -1.19 4.09 -12.13
N SER A 89 -0.11 4.69 -11.63
CA SER A 89 1.09 4.92 -12.43
C SER A 89 1.74 3.61 -12.86
N THR A 90 1.93 2.69 -11.91
CA THR A 90 2.68 1.45 -12.12
C THR A 90 1.83 0.32 -12.67
N PHE A 91 0.62 0.11 -12.16
CA PHE A 91 -0.19 -1.08 -12.47
C PHE A 91 -1.48 -0.78 -13.23
N GLY A 92 -1.84 0.49 -13.41
CA GLY A 92 -3.11 0.87 -14.04
C GLY A 92 -3.31 0.27 -15.44
N ALA A 93 -2.26 0.25 -16.26
CA ALA A 93 -2.32 -0.31 -17.61
C ALA A 93 -2.61 -1.82 -17.58
N SER A 94 -1.91 -2.59 -16.75
CA SER A 94 -2.12 -4.04 -16.58
C SER A 94 -3.51 -4.36 -16.00
N PHE A 95 -3.97 -3.56 -15.05
CA PHE A 95 -5.32 -3.68 -14.48
C PHE A 95 -6.40 -3.50 -15.55
N TYR A 96 -6.35 -2.42 -16.35
CA TYR A 96 -7.34 -2.18 -17.40
C TYR A 96 -7.26 -3.21 -18.53
N ALA A 97 -6.06 -3.67 -18.90
CA ALA A 97 -5.89 -4.72 -19.88
C ALA A 97 -6.52 -6.05 -19.41
N ALA A 98 -6.38 -6.38 -18.11
CA ALA A 98 -7.02 -7.54 -17.53
C ALA A 98 -8.54 -7.40 -17.45
N MET A 99 -9.05 -6.22 -17.08
CA MET A 99 -10.50 -5.93 -17.09
C MET A 99 -11.11 -6.11 -18.48
N ALA A 100 -10.44 -5.61 -19.52
CA ALA A 100 -10.92 -5.72 -20.90
C ALA A 100 -11.08 -7.19 -21.36
N LYS A 101 -10.28 -8.11 -20.80
CA LYS A 101 -10.40 -9.56 -21.08
C LYS A 101 -11.54 -10.22 -20.31
N GLY A 102 -12.16 -9.53 -19.33
CA GLY A 102 -13.19 -10.05 -18.43
C GLY A 102 -12.64 -10.96 -17.32
N GLY A 103 -13.47 -11.29 -16.34
CA GLY A 103 -13.10 -12.11 -15.18
C GLY A 103 -12.57 -11.33 -13.97
N LEU A 104 -12.25 -10.04 -14.15
CA LEU A 104 -11.84 -9.09 -13.13
C LEU A 104 -12.77 -7.89 -13.17
N ILE A 105 -13.10 -7.33 -12.01
CA ILE A 105 -13.94 -6.14 -11.86
C ILE A 105 -13.21 -5.09 -11.00
N ASP A 106 -13.52 -3.82 -11.25
CA ASP A 106 -13.16 -2.70 -10.38
C ASP A 106 -14.04 -2.77 -9.11
N ALA A 107 -13.40 -2.87 -7.94
CA ALA A 107 -14.07 -2.95 -6.65
C ALA A 107 -14.05 -1.60 -5.89
N GLY A 108 -13.73 -0.50 -6.57
CA GLY A 108 -13.73 0.85 -6.03
C GLY A 108 -12.34 1.42 -5.76
N THR A 109 -12.32 2.64 -5.28
CA THR A 109 -11.11 3.45 -5.09
C THR A 109 -10.93 3.76 -3.61
N HIS A 110 -9.70 3.80 -3.13
CA HIS A 110 -9.37 4.36 -1.82
C HIS A 110 -9.46 5.89 -1.86
N ALA A 111 -9.61 6.53 -0.68
CA ALA A 111 -9.57 7.99 -0.56
C ALA A 111 -8.17 8.56 -0.81
N ALA A 112 -7.14 7.76 -0.61
CA ALA A 112 -5.76 8.14 -0.87
C ALA A 112 -5.52 8.45 -2.35
N LEU A 113 -4.87 9.58 -2.62
CA LEU A 113 -4.25 9.87 -3.91
C LEU A 113 -2.81 9.37 -3.88
N THR A 114 -2.32 8.93 -5.05
CA THR A 114 -0.98 8.37 -5.20
C THR A 114 -0.06 9.29 -5.99
N LEU A 115 1.22 9.26 -5.63
CA LEU A 115 2.33 9.71 -6.46
C LEU A 115 3.44 8.67 -6.31
N GLU A 116 3.97 8.22 -7.43
CA GLU A 116 5.10 7.28 -7.49
C GLU A 116 6.21 8.00 -8.26
N GLU A 117 7.26 8.48 -7.53
CA GLU A 117 8.27 9.35 -8.11
C GLU A 117 9.61 9.23 -7.36
N VAL A 118 10.69 9.66 -7.97
CA VAL A 118 11.98 9.77 -7.27
C VAL A 118 12.07 11.06 -6.48
N GLY A 119 12.86 11.03 -5.42
CA GLY A 119 13.12 12.20 -4.58
C GLY A 119 14.35 12.04 -3.73
N VAL A 120 14.57 13.00 -2.87
CA VAL A 120 15.71 13.10 -1.96
C VAL A 120 15.23 13.24 -0.51
N PRO A 121 16.03 12.83 0.48
CA PRO A 121 15.79 13.21 1.86
C PRO A 121 15.77 14.74 2.01
N GLN A 122 14.91 15.28 2.88
CA GLN A 122 14.77 16.71 3.14
C GLN A 122 16.12 17.38 3.50
N TRP A 123 16.98 16.68 4.26
CA TRP A 123 18.28 17.21 4.67
C TRP A 123 19.24 17.49 3.48
N VAL A 124 19.05 16.81 2.34
CA VAL A 124 19.82 17.09 1.11
C VAL A 124 19.47 18.48 0.58
N VAL A 125 18.19 18.85 0.64
CA VAL A 125 17.70 20.19 0.27
C VAL A 125 18.13 21.23 1.30
N ASP A 126 17.93 20.94 2.58
CA ASP A 126 18.24 21.86 3.70
C ASP A 126 19.73 22.23 3.77
N ASN A 127 20.61 21.30 3.38
CA ASN A 127 22.05 21.53 3.31
C ASN A 127 22.52 22.05 1.94
N ASP A 128 21.63 22.41 1.05
CA ASP A 128 21.92 22.94 -0.29
C ASP A 128 22.96 22.11 -1.06
N MET A 129 22.90 20.77 -0.92
CA MET A 129 23.88 19.86 -1.53
C MET A 129 23.77 19.85 -3.07
N CYS A 130 22.60 20.17 -3.60
CA CYS A 130 22.35 20.39 -5.02
C CYS A 130 21.42 21.60 -5.15
N PRO A 131 21.99 22.81 -5.34
CA PRO A 131 21.23 24.05 -5.39
C PRO A 131 20.16 24.04 -6.49
N GLY A 132 18.95 24.40 -6.12
CA GLY A 132 17.80 24.42 -7.03
C GLY A 132 16.85 23.23 -6.88
N LEU A 133 17.19 22.20 -6.10
CA LEU A 133 16.23 21.16 -5.75
C LEU A 133 15.02 21.76 -5.02
N PRO A 134 13.79 21.25 -5.26
CA PRO A 134 13.46 20.00 -5.98
C PRO A 134 13.26 20.12 -7.50
N ASP A 135 13.50 21.27 -8.14
CA ASP A 135 13.40 21.36 -9.60
C ASP A 135 14.38 20.39 -10.27
N TYR A 136 13.87 19.52 -11.18
CA TYR A 136 14.69 18.51 -11.86
C TYR A 136 15.87 19.10 -12.64
N THR A 137 15.78 20.33 -13.08
CA THR A 137 16.87 20.99 -13.84
C THR A 137 18.14 21.15 -13.01
N ALA A 138 18.03 21.23 -11.69
CA ALA A 138 19.18 21.21 -10.79
C ALA A 138 20.02 19.93 -10.92
N LEU A 139 19.37 18.80 -11.20
CA LEU A 139 20.04 17.50 -11.33
C LEU A 139 20.99 17.46 -12.54
N ILE A 140 20.79 18.28 -13.57
CA ILE A 140 21.60 18.25 -14.79
C ILE A 140 23.07 18.46 -14.45
N ASP A 141 23.37 19.39 -13.56
CA ASP A 141 24.73 19.76 -13.17
C ASP A 141 25.21 19.13 -11.86
N CYS A 142 24.27 18.56 -11.05
CA CYS A 142 24.56 17.98 -9.73
C CYS A 142 24.89 16.49 -9.74
N TYR A 143 25.02 15.83 -10.85
CA TYR A 143 25.17 14.36 -10.93
C TYR A 143 26.30 13.82 -10.03
N ALA A 144 27.40 14.56 -9.89
CA ALA A 144 28.55 14.13 -9.08
C ALA A 144 28.22 14.03 -7.58
N VAL A 145 27.26 14.80 -7.07
CA VAL A 145 26.80 14.76 -5.67
C VAL A 145 26.11 13.43 -5.37
N PHE A 146 25.45 12.85 -6.36
CA PHE A 146 24.71 11.58 -6.26
C PHE A 146 25.49 10.38 -6.79
N ALA A 147 26.78 10.54 -7.10
CA ALA A 147 27.59 9.43 -7.60
C ALA A 147 27.90 8.44 -6.47
N THR A 148 27.85 7.16 -6.80
CA THR A 148 28.14 6.05 -5.91
C THR A 148 29.21 5.12 -6.53
N ALA A 149 29.79 4.22 -5.75
CA ALA A 149 30.82 3.31 -6.23
C ALA A 149 30.36 2.44 -7.43
N ASP A 150 29.09 2.10 -7.48
CA ASP A 150 28.49 1.25 -8.53
C ASP A 150 27.94 2.04 -9.72
N SER A 151 27.96 3.39 -9.66
CA SER A 151 27.45 4.25 -10.75
C SER A 151 28.50 4.62 -11.81
N GLY A 152 29.76 4.25 -11.61
CA GLY A 152 30.84 4.54 -12.55
C GLY A 152 31.13 6.05 -12.70
N GLY A 153 30.93 6.82 -11.63
CA GLY A 153 31.12 8.29 -11.61
C GLY A 153 29.93 9.08 -12.12
N LYS A 154 28.86 8.45 -12.52
CA LYS A 154 27.59 9.08 -12.87
C LYS A 154 26.72 9.31 -11.63
N GLY A 155 25.79 10.24 -11.69
CA GLY A 155 24.74 10.36 -10.70
C GLY A 155 23.87 9.09 -10.70
N ARG A 156 23.56 8.54 -9.53
CA ARG A 156 22.73 7.34 -9.38
C ARG A 156 21.30 7.71 -9.00
N ILE A 157 20.33 7.22 -9.74
CA ILE A 157 18.95 7.10 -9.32
C ILE A 157 18.74 5.65 -8.89
N LEU A 158 18.37 5.43 -7.63
CA LEU A 158 18.03 4.10 -7.14
C LEU A 158 16.53 3.90 -7.27
N GLU A 159 16.14 3.03 -8.19
CA GLU A 159 14.76 2.65 -8.48
C GLU A 159 14.36 1.42 -7.66
N GLY A 160 13.06 1.21 -7.50
CA GLY A 160 12.51 -0.03 -6.96
C GLY A 160 12.86 -1.26 -7.80
N PRO A 161 12.36 -2.45 -7.43
CA PRO A 161 12.57 -3.66 -8.24
C PRO A 161 12.14 -3.46 -9.69
N GLN A 162 12.93 -3.93 -10.63
CA GLN A 162 12.65 -3.76 -12.06
C GLN A 162 11.27 -4.31 -12.48
N SER A 163 10.75 -5.31 -11.76
CA SER A 163 9.41 -5.85 -11.97
C SER A 163 8.28 -4.85 -11.73
N TRP A 164 8.56 -3.72 -11.04
CA TRP A 164 7.56 -2.69 -10.83
C TRP A 164 7.34 -1.82 -12.07
N HIS A 165 8.40 -1.30 -12.70
CA HIS A 165 8.34 -0.16 -13.62
C HIS A 165 8.81 -0.38 -15.07
N GLY A 166 9.48 -1.46 -15.38
CA GLY A 166 10.01 -1.67 -16.74
C GLY A 166 11.07 -0.62 -17.14
N THR A 167 10.81 0.17 -18.20
CA THR A 167 11.78 1.13 -18.79
C THR A 167 11.44 2.60 -18.54
N GLU A 168 10.39 2.90 -17.79
CA GLU A 168 9.87 4.26 -17.66
C GLU A 168 10.92 5.26 -17.14
N TYR A 169 11.57 4.94 -16.01
CA TYR A 169 12.59 5.81 -15.43
C TYR A 169 13.87 5.90 -16.25
N PRO A 170 14.46 4.82 -16.79
CA PRO A 170 15.56 4.91 -17.72
C PRO A 170 15.26 5.83 -18.92
N ASP A 171 14.07 5.71 -19.51
CA ASP A 171 13.67 6.53 -20.67
C ASP A 171 13.57 8.03 -20.29
N ARG A 172 13.01 8.35 -19.10
CA ARG A 172 12.92 9.73 -18.59
C ARG A 172 14.29 10.32 -18.30
N VAL A 173 15.14 9.56 -17.63
CA VAL A 173 16.50 10.00 -17.27
C VAL A 173 17.32 10.28 -18.54
N GLU A 174 17.26 9.42 -19.55
CA GLU A 174 17.88 9.64 -20.84
C GLU A 174 17.35 10.93 -21.49
N ALA A 175 16.03 11.14 -21.48
CA ALA A 175 15.39 12.27 -22.16
C ALA A 175 15.61 13.63 -21.50
N LEU A 176 15.74 13.68 -20.16
CA LEU A 176 15.78 14.92 -19.37
C LEU A 176 17.14 15.22 -18.74
N LEU A 177 17.90 14.20 -18.32
CA LEU A 177 19.17 14.38 -17.59
C LEU A 177 20.40 13.94 -18.39
N GLY A 178 20.21 13.12 -19.43
CA GLY A 178 21.27 12.67 -20.32
C GLY A 178 22.25 11.67 -19.72
N ASP A 179 23.43 11.57 -20.34
CA ASP A 179 24.40 10.47 -20.10
C ASP A 179 25.15 10.53 -18.77
N ASN A 180 25.06 11.62 -18.02
CA ASN A 180 25.71 11.77 -16.73
C ASN A 180 24.96 11.04 -15.58
N TRP A 181 23.84 10.42 -15.88
CA TRP A 181 23.01 9.71 -14.92
C TRP A 181 22.85 8.24 -15.28
N VAL A 182 22.59 7.43 -14.27
CA VAL A 182 22.27 5.99 -14.43
C VAL A 182 21.19 5.59 -13.44
N VAL A 183 20.22 4.83 -13.93
CA VAL A 183 19.21 4.19 -13.10
C VAL A 183 19.73 2.81 -12.67
N LYS A 184 19.70 2.54 -11.38
CA LYS A 184 19.99 1.24 -10.77
C LYS A 184 18.72 0.73 -10.10
N PHE A 185 18.48 -0.58 -10.15
CA PHE A 185 17.31 -1.19 -9.57
C PHE A 185 17.68 -1.89 -8.27
N ALA A 186 16.93 -1.62 -7.21
CA ALA A 186 17.01 -2.39 -5.97
C ALA A 186 16.44 -3.80 -6.17
N GLY A 187 16.95 -4.77 -5.43
CA GLY A 187 16.47 -6.15 -5.52
C GLY A 187 15.11 -6.36 -4.81
N SER A 188 14.74 -5.48 -3.89
CA SER A 188 13.50 -5.49 -3.12
C SER A 188 13.19 -4.10 -2.56
N ALA A 189 11.99 -3.89 -2.01
CA ALA A 189 11.65 -2.69 -1.26
C ALA A 189 12.59 -2.51 -0.04
N ASP A 190 12.86 -3.59 0.69
CA ASP A 190 13.79 -3.54 1.84
C ASP A 190 15.19 -3.07 1.45
N ALA A 191 15.71 -3.54 0.30
CA ALA A 191 17.00 -3.10 -0.22
C ALA A 191 17.01 -1.61 -0.62
N LEU A 192 15.90 -1.13 -1.17
CA LEU A 192 15.70 0.29 -1.51
C LEU A 192 15.77 1.17 -0.24
N TRP A 193 15.05 0.80 0.80
CA TRP A 193 15.03 1.52 2.06
C TRP A 193 16.32 1.38 2.86
N ALA A 194 16.99 0.22 2.80
CA ALA A 194 18.29 0.03 3.43
C ALA A 194 19.37 0.97 2.84
N ASP A 195 19.37 1.20 1.52
CA ASP A 195 20.28 2.17 0.89
C ASP A 195 19.94 3.61 1.33
N HIS A 196 18.65 3.96 1.41
CA HIS A 196 18.18 5.26 1.86
C HIS A 196 18.65 5.54 3.30
N VAL A 197 18.43 4.62 4.23
CA VAL A 197 18.85 4.73 5.64
C VAL A 197 20.37 4.78 5.77
N ALA A 198 21.11 3.97 4.99
CA ALA A 198 22.56 4.01 4.97
C ALA A 198 23.10 5.34 4.46
N ALA A 199 22.49 5.88 3.39
CA ALA A 199 22.86 7.17 2.84
C ALA A 199 22.68 8.31 3.85
N GLU A 200 21.56 8.33 4.58
CA GLU A 200 21.31 9.30 5.64
C GLU A 200 22.36 9.21 6.76
N LYS A 201 22.64 8.01 7.24
CA LYS A 201 23.63 7.75 8.28
C LYS A 201 25.05 8.15 7.88
N GLU A 202 25.37 8.02 6.59
CA GLU A 202 26.67 8.38 6.00
C GLU A 202 26.76 9.88 5.63
N GLY A 203 25.66 10.61 5.67
CA GLY A 203 25.56 11.97 5.14
C GLY A 203 25.77 12.05 3.63
N ARG A 204 25.45 10.98 2.91
CA ARG A 204 25.59 10.82 1.45
C ARG A 204 24.26 11.14 0.76
N ALA A 205 24.28 12.15 -0.12
CA ALA A 205 23.09 12.43 -0.92
C ALA A 205 22.64 11.17 -1.69
N THR A 206 21.34 10.93 -1.70
CA THR A 206 20.73 9.85 -2.48
C THR A 206 19.51 10.35 -3.20
N LEU A 207 19.31 9.87 -4.43
CA LEU A 207 18.12 10.10 -5.24
C LEU A 207 17.44 8.73 -5.41
N THR A 208 16.30 8.56 -4.74
CA THR A 208 15.69 7.25 -4.51
C THR A 208 14.23 7.28 -4.92
N PHE A 209 13.75 6.21 -5.56
CA PHE A 209 12.34 6.01 -5.81
C PHE A 209 11.56 5.91 -4.50
N ASN A 210 10.42 6.56 -4.48
CA ASN A 210 9.48 6.55 -3.36
C ASN A 210 8.05 6.70 -3.87
N TRP A 211 7.11 6.55 -2.99
CA TRP A 211 5.69 6.75 -3.28
C TRP A 211 4.97 7.36 -2.08
N THR A 212 3.85 8.00 -2.35
CA THR A 212 2.88 8.39 -1.34
C THR A 212 1.52 7.76 -1.71
N PRO A 213 0.74 7.21 -0.74
CA PRO A 213 1.00 7.16 0.70
C PRO A 213 2.07 6.12 1.09
N ASN A 214 2.97 6.51 2.01
CA ASN A 214 4.01 5.64 2.56
C ASN A 214 4.41 6.12 3.97
N PHE A 215 5.23 5.33 4.69
CA PHE A 215 5.75 5.71 5.99
C PHE A 215 6.62 7.00 5.94
N THR A 216 7.17 7.32 4.79
CA THR A 216 8.01 8.50 4.56
C THR A 216 7.23 9.81 4.45
N ASP A 217 5.92 9.79 4.34
CA ASP A 217 5.10 11.01 4.17
C ASP A 217 5.26 12.01 5.33
N GLY A 218 5.59 11.53 6.52
CA GLY A 218 5.91 12.34 7.70
C GLY A 218 7.41 12.45 8.03
N ALA A 219 8.29 11.82 7.26
CA ALA A 219 9.70 11.62 7.59
C ALA A 219 10.68 12.51 6.81
N GLY A 220 10.20 13.56 6.15
CA GLY A 220 11.07 14.53 5.47
C GLY A 220 11.68 14.00 4.18
N PHE A 221 10.84 13.56 3.26
CA PHE A 221 11.21 13.20 1.89
C PHE A 221 10.66 14.23 0.89
N VAL A 222 11.47 14.65 -0.07
CA VAL A 222 11.12 15.66 -1.08
C VAL A 222 11.15 15.01 -2.45
N PHE A 223 10.01 14.95 -3.09
CA PHE A 223 9.91 14.47 -4.48
C PHE A 223 10.49 15.49 -5.45
N ILE A 224 11.15 15.00 -6.50
CA ILE A 224 11.64 15.85 -7.58
C ILE A 224 10.48 16.39 -8.40
N GLU A 225 10.50 17.68 -8.68
CA GLU A 225 9.54 18.37 -9.54
C GLU A 225 9.95 18.23 -11.02
N TRP A 226 9.41 17.16 -11.66
CA TRP A 226 9.55 16.93 -13.09
C TRP A 226 8.55 17.77 -13.88
N PRO A 227 8.70 17.90 -15.22
CA PRO A 227 7.65 18.48 -16.06
C PRO A 227 6.33 17.75 -15.88
N GLU A 228 5.21 18.50 -15.99
CA GLU A 228 3.88 17.97 -15.73
C GLU A 228 3.58 16.76 -16.62
N TYR A 229 2.95 15.73 -16.01
CA TYR A 229 2.48 14.55 -16.74
C TYR A 229 1.33 14.94 -17.69
N TYR A 230 1.36 14.41 -18.90
CA TYR A 230 0.23 14.41 -19.83
C TYR A 230 0.06 13.03 -20.46
N LEU A 231 -1.19 12.68 -20.79
CA LEU A 231 -1.50 11.37 -21.36
C LEU A 231 -0.74 11.16 -22.69
N GLY A 232 -0.04 10.03 -22.79
CA GLY A 232 0.76 9.68 -23.95
C GLY A 232 2.19 10.23 -23.93
N CYS A 233 2.63 10.88 -22.83
CA CYS A 233 3.99 11.43 -22.74
C CYS A 233 5.09 10.37 -22.62
N ARG A 234 4.78 9.18 -22.15
CA ARG A 234 5.76 8.11 -21.95
C ARG A 234 6.14 7.48 -23.30
N LYS A 235 7.38 7.03 -23.46
CA LYS A 235 7.88 6.38 -24.68
C LYS A 235 7.07 5.15 -25.07
N GLN A 236 6.66 4.35 -24.09
CA GLN A 236 5.77 3.20 -24.32
C GLN A 236 4.39 3.57 -24.88
N ASP A 237 3.94 4.81 -24.67
CA ASP A 237 2.68 5.36 -25.20
C ASP A 237 2.89 6.18 -26.45
N GLY A 238 4.13 6.24 -26.99
CA GLY A 238 4.51 6.97 -28.20
C GLY A 238 5.02 8.39 -27.95
N GLY A 239 5.21 8.80 -26.69
CA GLY A 239 5.76 10.11 -26.30
C GLY A 239 7.29 10.14 -26.25
N ASP A 240 7.82 11.25 -25.72
CA ASP A 240 9.26 11.50 -25.61
C ASP A 240 9.84 11.31 -24.20
N SER A 241 9.04 10.83 -23.27
CA SER A 241 9.36 10.61 -21.84
C SER A 241 9.81 11.87 -21.08
N LYS A 242 9.52 13.05 -21.55
CA LYS A 242 9.86 14.32 -20.89
C LYS A 242 8.78 14.78 -19.93
N CYS A 243 8.31 13.89 -19.09
CA CYS A 243 7.28 14.17 -18.09
C CYS A 243 7.51 13.40 -16.80
N GLY A 244 6.94 13.91 -15.71
CA GLY A 244 6.88 13.24 -14.41
C GLY A 244 5.83 12.13 -14.37
N SER A 245 5.57 11.65 -13.16
CA SER A 245 4.52 10.67 -12.90
C SER A 245 3.17 11.35 -12.64
N PRO A 246 2.04 10.72 -13.01
CA PRO A 246 0.73 11.25 -12.68
C PRO A 246 0.47 11.18 -11.17
N LYS A 247 -0.20 12.20 -10.63
CA LYS A 247 -0.94 12.04 -9.38
C LYS A 247 -2.15 11.17 -9.70
N GLY A 248 -2.23 10.02 -9.04
CA GLY A 248 -3.11 8.96 -9.43
C GLY A 248 -4.10 8.53 -8.35
N TRP A 249 -4.88 7.53 -8.71
CA TRP A 249 -5.78 6.82 -7.80
C TRP A 249 -5.13 5.53 -7.30
N LEU A 250 -5.60 5.08 -6.14
CA LEU A 250 -5.35 3.75 -5.59
C LEU A 250 -6.66 2.97 -5.63
N LYS A 251 -6.72 1.92 -6.45
CA LYS A 251 -7.93 1.14 -6.65
C LYS A 251 -7.87 -0.24 -6.03
N LYS A 252 -9.04 -0.87 -6.01
CA LYS A 252 -9.25 -2.26 -5.62
C LYS A 252 -9.75 -3.06 -6.81
N ALA A 253 -9.28 -4.28 -6.94
CA ALA A 253 -9.71 -5.24 -7.96
C ALA A 253 -10.30 -6.47 -7.29
N ALA A 254 -11.24 -7.14 -7.95
CA ALA A 254 -11.80 -8.39 -7.47
C ALA A 254 -12.11 -9.34 -8.63
N ASN A 255 -12.10 -10.66 -8.34
CA ASN A 255 -12.66 -11.65 -9.25
C ASN A 255 -14.16 -11.39 -9.44
N TYR A 256 -14.65 -11.47 -10.67
CA TYR A 256 -16.06 -11.19 -11.01
C TYR A 256 -17.08 -12.09 -10.30
N LYS A 257 -16.66 -13.25 -9.76
CA LYS A 257 -17.50 -14.16 -8.99
C LYS A 257 -17.60 -13.75 -7.51
N PHE A 258 -16.68 -12.96 -7.00
CA PHE A 258 -16.62 -12.59 -5.59
C PHE A 258 -17.93 -12.00 -5.06
N PRO A 259 -18.63 -11.07 -5.77
CA PRO A 259 -19.94 -10.58 -5.32
C PRO A 259 -21.02 -11.65 -5.17
N LYS A 260 -20.87 -12.78 -5.85
CA LYS A 260 -21.83 -13.89 -5.80
C LYS A 260 -21.46 -14.95 -4.79
N THR A 261 -20.16 -15.21 -4.62
CA THR A 261 -19.66 -16.24 -3.71
C THR A 261 -19.54 -15.76 -2.27
N HIS A 262 -19.28 -14.47 -2.07
CA HIS A 262 -19.11 -13.83 -0.76
C HIS A 262 -19.76 -12.44 -0.79
N PRO A 263 -21.10 -12.36 -0.83
CA PRO A 263 -21.79 -11.08 -1.05
C PRO A 263 -21.55 -10.06 0.08
N ALA A 264 -21.56 -10.49 1.35
CA ALA A 264 -21.31 -9.57 2.46
C ALA A 264 -19.86 -9.10 2.53
N ALA A 265 -18.89 -10.01 2.34
CA ALA A 265 -17.48 -9.67 2.28
C ALA A 265 -17.15 -8.75 1.09
N TYR A 266 -17.73 -8.99 -0.09
CA TYR A 266 -17.57 -8.07 -1.22
C TYR A 266 -18.15 -6.68 -0.94
N MET A 267 -19.32 -6.61 -0.30
CA MET A 267 -19.94 -5.34 0.07
C MET A 267 -19.05 -4.57 1.05
N ALA A 268 -18.50 -5.23 2.07
CA ALA A 268 -17.53 -4.64 2.99
C ALA A 268 -16.28 -4.17 2.22
N PHE A 269 -15.69 -5.02 1.37
CA PHE A 269 -14.50 -4.69 0.58
C PHE A 269 -14.73 -3.48 -0.34
N SER A 270 -15.87 -3.41 -1.02
CA SER A 270 -16.19 -2.29 -1.90
C SER A 270 -16.29 -0.95 -1.17
N ARG A 271 -16.74 -0.98 0.11
CA ARG A 271 -16.85 0.20 0.97
C ARG A 271 -15.53 0.60 1.61
N MET A 272 -14.58 -0.34 1.81
CA MET A 272 -13.27 -0.02 2.37
C MET A 272 -12.60 1.07 1.56
N SER A 273 -12.20 2.17 2.23
CA SER A 273 -11.57 3.31 1.59
C SER A 273 -10.61 3.96 2.58
N PHE A 274 -9.34 3.59 2.47
CA PHE A 274 -8.28 4.13 3.32
C PHE A 274 -7.76 5.45 2.74
N ASP A 275 -7.46 6.40 3.62
CA ASP A 275 -6.75 7.63 3.28
C ASP A 275 -5.23 7.46 3.37
N ALA A 276 -4.49 8.50 2.97
CA ALA A 276 -3.03 8.45 2.96
C ALA A 276 -2.42 8.27 4.35
N GLY A 277 -3.02 8.91 5.37
CA GLY A 277 -2.55 8.79 6.75
C GLY A 277 -2.74 7.37 7.30
N GLN A 278 -3.86 6.73 7.00
CA GLN A 278 -4.12 5.34 7.40
C GLN A 278 -3.14 4.36 6.74
N ILE A 279 -2.89 4.51 5.44
CA ILE A 279 -1.94 3.65 4.70
C ILE A 279 -0.51 3.88 5.20
N GLY A 280 -0.10 5.14 5.35
CA GLY A 280 1.21 5.49 5.89
C GLY A 280 1.43 4.96 7.30
N SER A 281 0.41 5.02 8.18
CA SER A 281 0.50 4.47 9.53
C SER A 281 0.66 2.94 9.55
N MET A 282 -0.01 2.21 8.65
CA MET A 282 0.19 0.76 8.50
C MET A 282 1.63 0.43 8.13
N ALA A 283 2.21 1.16 7.17
CA ALA A 283 3.60 0.97 6.77
C ALA A 283 4.57 1.32 7.90
N ALA A 284 4.33 2.41 8.63
CA ALA A 284 5.19 2.87 9.72
C ALA A 284 5.34 1.85 10.85
N LEU A 285 4.29 1.11 11.19
CA LEU A 285 4.36 0.03 12.19
C LEU A 285 5.42 -1.04 11.84
N VAL A 286 5.65 -1.28 10.56
CA VAL A 286 6.69 -2.21 10.09
C VAL A 286 8.02 -1.49 9.88
N ASP A 287 8.03 -0.44 9.06
CA ASP A 287 9.25 0.17 8.54
C ASP A 287 9.98 1.06 9.58
N LEU A 288 9.24 1.62 10.55
CA LEU A 288 9.81 2.45 11.63
C LEU A 288 9.82 1.75 13.00
N GLU A 289 8.76 0.99 13.32
CA GLU A 289 8.62 0.36 14.64
C GLU A 289 9.11 -1.09 14.65
N GLY A 290 9.34 -1.71 13.47
CA GLY A 290 9.93 -3.04 13.34
C GLY A 290 8.99 -4.19 13.68
N LEU A 291 7.67 -3.98 13.65
CA LEU A 291 6.70 -5.05 13.85
C LEU A 291 6.66 -6.00 12.66
N SER A 292 6.28 -7.24 12.88
CA SER A 292 5.90 -8.11 11.77
C SER A 292 4.64 -7.56 11.08
N HIS A 293 4.48 -7.78 9.78
CA HIS A 293 3.29 -7.32 9.04
C HIS A 293 1.97 -7.80 9.67
N LYS A 294 1.95 -9.00 10.23
CA LYS A 294 0.78 -9.56 10.89
C LYS A 294 0.50 -8.89 12.23
N ASP A 295 1.55 -8.62 13.03
CA ASP A 295 1.41 -7.93 14.30
C ASP A 295 0.99 -6.48 14.08
N ALA A 296 1.57 -5.80 13.09
CA ALA A 296 1.19 -4.46 12.65
C ALA A 296 -0.29 -4.39 12.26
N ALA A 297 -0.79 -5.35 11.49
CA ALA A 297 -2.20 -5.42 11.13
C ALA A 297 -3.10 -5.67 12.34
N THR A 298 -2.69 -6.55 13.26
CA THR A 298 -3.43 -6.83 14.49
C THR A 298 -3.54 -5.58 15.37
N GLN A 299 -2.43 -4.86 15.54
CA GLN A 299 -2.40 -3.60 16.30
C GLN A 299 -3.28 -2.55 15.61
N TRP A 300 -3.11 -2.37 14.28
CA TRP A 300 -3.89 -1.37 13.55
C TRP A 300 -5.39 -1.63 13.65
N LEU A 301 -5.83 -2.88 13.52
CA LEU A 301 -7.25 -3.27 13.65
C LEU A 301 -7.80 -2.96 15.04
N ALA A 302 -7.02 -3.21 16.10
CA ALA A 302 -7.42 -2.92 17.48
C ALA A 302 -7.52 -1.41 17.75
N ASP A 303 -6.54 -0.64 17.25
CA ASP A 303 -6.46 0.80 17.48
C ASP A 303 -7.49 1.58 16.64
N ASN A 304 -8.02 0.99 15.56
CA ASN A 304 -8.94 1.63 14.61
C ASN A 304 -10.29 0.89 14.48
N GLU A 305 -10.72 0.16 15.52
CA GLU A 305 -11.92 -0.69 15.44
C GLU A 305 -13.17 0.10 15.02
N ASP A 306 -13.46 1.23 15.65
CA ASP A 306 -14.60 2.08 15.31
C ASP A 306 -14.54 2.56 13.84
N THR A 307 -13.34 2.88 13.36
CA THR A 307 -13.12 3.38 12.00
C THR A 307 -13.42 2.32 10.95
N TRP A 308 -12.83 1.11 11.07
CA TRP A 308 -13.05 0.10 10.04
C TRP A 308 -14.44 -0.52 10.13
N ARG A 309 -15.06 -0.60 11.33
CA ARG A 309 -16.47 -1.02 11.47
C ARG A 309 -17.40 -0.01 10.80
N ALA A 310 -17.23 1.30 11.05
CA ALA A 310 -18.01 2.35 10.40
C ALA A 310 -17.87 2.32 8.87
N MET A 311 -16.65 2.14 8.37
CA MET A 311 -16.34 2.09 6.95
C MET A 311 -16.98 0.88 6.25
N THR A 312 -16.91 -0.28 6.87
CA THR A 312 -17.39 -1.54 6.26
C THR A 312 -18.86 -1.84 6.55
N GLY A 313 -19.40 -1.29 7.62
CA GLY A 313 -20.73 -1.62 8.14
C GLY A 313 -20.77 -2.99 8.84
N VAL A 314 -19.63 -3.55 9.20
CA VAL A 314 -19.54 -4.83 9.92
C VAL A 314 -19.88 -4.61 11.40
N GLY A 315 -20.84 -5.38 11.91
CA GLY A 315 -21.23 -5.36 13.32
C GLY A 315 -22.08 -4.15 13.75
N MET A 316 -22.63 -3.36 12.80
CA MET A 316 -23.59 -2.29 13.08
C MET A 316 -25.02 -2.81 13.18
#